data_87a999041c29875b16fc6f617a9fdb3f
#
_entry.id   87a999041c29875b16fc6f617a9fdb3f
#
_cell.length_a   1.000
_cell.length_b   1.000
_cell.length_c   1.000
_cell.angle_alpha   90.00
_cell.angle_beta   90.00
_cell.angle_gamma   90.00
#
_symmetry.space_group_name_H-M   'P 1'
#
loop_
_entity.id
_entity.type
_entity.pdbx_description
1 polymer ?
#
loop_
_entity_poly.entity_id
_entity_poly.type
_entity_poly.pdbx_seq_one_letter_code
_entity_poly.pdbx_strand_id
1 'polypeptide(L)'
;MSNPLAAYPLSKIDGLGAHAQTKLKAQGIRTTAALLDCASTPKGRKALATKTGLSEQQLLAWANIADCMRIKGMGKAKAELLRAAGVVTVREFVQRNPQRLAQAMKEANDKRKLVQVLPSDKSVAELIQRARKLPLKISY
;
A
#
# COMPACT_ATOMS: atom_id res chain seq x y z
N MET A 1 -15.51 16.74 -3.00
CA MET A 1 -15.07 16.12 -2.77
C MET A 1 -15.07 15.04 -2.86
N SER A 2 -15.01 14.41 -2.88
CA SER A 2 -14.92 13.50 -2.98
C SER A 2 -14.29 12.58 -2.71
N ASN A 3 -14.16 11.74 -2.50
CA ASN A 3 -13.41 10.82 -2.11
C ASN A 3 -13.81 9.48 -2.29
N PRO A 4 -13.93 8.99 -3.38
CA PRO A 4 -14.26 7.62 -3.62
C PRO A 4 -13.18 6.63 -3.27
N LEU A 5 -11.97 7.07 -2.96
CA LEU A 5 -10.87 6.17 -2.66
C LEU A 5 -10.82 5.84 -1.17
N ALA A 6 -10.43 4.61 -0.85
CA ALA A 6 -10.29 4.18 0.52
C ALA A 6 -9.14 4.91 1.20
N ALA A 7 -9.38 5.40 2.41
CA ALA A 7 -8.35 5.98 3.26
C ALA A 7 -8.47 5.31 4.63
N TYR A 8 -7.32 4.99 5.20
CA TYR A 8 -7.24 4.25 6.46
C TYR A 8 -6.36 5.00 7.46
N PRO A 9 -6.52 4.74 8.76
CA PRO A 9 -5.56 5.24 9.75
C PRO A 9 -4.16 4.70 9.46
N LEU A 10 -3.14 5.44 9.84
CA LEU A 10 -1.74 5.02 9.66
C LEU A 10 -1.44 3.66 10.29
N SER A 11 -2.14 3.31 11.37
CA SER A 11 -1.95 2.04 12.05
C SER A 11 -2.24 0.82 11.17
N LYS A 12 -2.92 1.01 10.05
CA LYS A 12 -3.21 -0.08 9.11
C LYS A 12 -2.03 -0.41 8.19
N ILE A 13 -1.00 0.43 8.18
CA ILE A 13 0.21 0.15 7.39
C ILE A 13 1.11 -0.78 8.20
N ASP A 14 1.38 -1.97 7.66
CA ASP A 14 2.26 -2.94 8.29
C ASP A 14 3.68 -2.37 8.43
N GLY A 15 4.26 -2.51 9.60
CA GLY A 15 5.61 -2.03 9.86
C GLY A 15 5.71 -0.56 10.23
N LEU A 16 4.59 0.17 10.21
CA LEU A 16 4.58 1.57 10.63
C LEU A 16 4.23 1.62 12.12
N GLY A 17 5.24 1.60 12.96
CA GLY A 17 5.07 1.53 14.41
C GLY A 17 4.63 2.83 15.05
N ALA A 18 4.41 2.77 16.37
CA ALA A 18 3.88 3.89 17.14
C ALA A 18 4.77 5.13 17.07
N HIS A 19 6.09 4.94 17.11
CA HIS A 19 7.04 6.06 17.01
C HIS A 19 6.90 6.82 15.68
N ALA A 20 6.86 6.08 14.58
CA ALA A 20 6.69 6.69 13.27
C ALA A 20 5.32 7.37 13.15
N GLN A 21 4.27 6.75 13.69
CA GLN A 21 2.93 7.35 13.69
C GLN A 21 2.95 8.69 14.42
N THR A 22 3.60 8.77 15.59
CA THR A 22 3.69 10.00 16.35
C THR A 22 4.40 11.10 15.55
N LYS A 23 5.50 10.74 14.89
CA LYS A 23 6.26 11.69 14.07
C LYS A 23 5.44 12.22 12.90
N LEU A 24 4.72 11.33 12.22
CA LEU A 24 3.88 11.70 11.08
C LEU A 24 2.68 12.55 11.52
N LYS A 25 2.05 12.20 12.63
CA LYS A 25 0.91 12.96 13.17
C LYS A 25 1.32 14.37 13.56
N ALA A 26 2.55 14.55 14.04
CA ALA A 26 3.08 15.87 14.36
C ALA A 26 3.17 16.76 13.11
N GLN A 27 3.24 16.16 11.91
CA GLN A 27 3.24 16.86 10.64
C GLN A 27 1.85 16.94 10.02
N GLY A 28 0.81 16.59 10.76
CA GLY A 28 -0.58 16.61 10.26
C GLY A 28 -0.96 15.40 9.41
N ILE A 29 -0.11 14.37 9.35
CA ILE A 29 -0.35 13.18 8.54
C ILE A 29 -0.97 12.12 9.44
N ARG A 30 -2.24 11.81 9.22
CA ARG A 30 -2.99 10.88 10.08
C ARG A 30 -3.57 9.68 9.34
N THR A 31 -3.55 9.71 8.01
CA THR A 31 -4.16 8.66 7.18
C THR A 31 -3.21 8.20 6.09
N THR A 32 -3.53 7.04 5.51
CA THR A 32 -2.78 6.51 4.36
C THR A 32 -2.84 7.47 3.18
N ALA A 33 -4.00 8.11 2.94
CA ALA A 33 -4.15 9.06 1.84
C ALA A 33 -3.24 10.29 2.05
N ALA A 34 -3.19 10.83 3.26
CA ALA A 34 -2.34 11.98 3.55
C ALA A 34 -0.85 11.63 3.42
N LEU A 35 -0.46 10.43 3.87
CA LEU A 35 0.92 9.98 3.73
C LEU A 35 1.29 9.84 2.25
N LEU A 36 0.42 9.22 1.46
CA LEU A 36 0.67 9.06 0.03
C LEU A 36 0.85 10.41 -0.66
N ASP A 37 -0.01 11.39 -0.34
CA ASP A 37 0.11 12.73 -0.92
C ASP A 37 1.46 13.38 -0.59
N CYS A 38 1.90 13.28 0.66
CA CYS A 38 3.15 13.92 1.09
C CYS A 38 4.38 13.17 0.59
N ALA A 39 4.30 11.86 0.42
CA ALA A 39 5.45 11.01 0.09
C ALA A 39 5.42 10.50 -1.35
N SER A 40 4.60 11.08 -2.21
CA SER A 40 4.45 10.61 -3.59
C SER A 40 5.65 10.93 -4.48
N THR A 41 6.45 11.92 -4.13
CA THR A 41 7.61 12.33 -4.93
C THR A 41 8.90 12.23 -4.12
N PRO A 42 10.07 12.10 -4.80
CA PRO A 42 11.35 12.14 -4.09
C PRO A 42 11.54 13.40 -3.27
N LYS A 43 11.15 14.55 -3.81
CA LYS A 43 11.24 15.82 -3.10
C LYS A 43 10.40 15.84 -1.84
N GLY A 44 9.17 15.34 -1.93
CA GLY A 44 8.27 15.25 -0.78
C GLY A 44 8.81 14.32 0.30
N ARG A 45 9.33 13.16 -0.11
CA ARG A 45 9.92 12.20 0.83
C ARG A 45 11.15 12.78 1.53
N LYS A 46 12.00 13.49 0.79
CA LYS A 46 13.18 14.12 1.37
C LYS A 46 12.79 15.17 2.41
N ALA A 47 11.82 16.02 2.07
CA ALA A 47 11.34 17.06 2.98
C ALA A 47 10.74 16.44 4.24
N LEU A 48 9.93 15.38 4.08
CA LEU A 48 9.30 14.71 5.20
C LEU A 48 10.33 13.99 6.08
N ALA A 49 11.33 13.37 5.47
CA ALA A 49 12.43 12.73 6.20
C ALA A 49 13.17 13.73 7.09
N THR A 50 13.45 14.92 6.57
CA THR A 50 14.10 15.98 7.32
C THR A 50 13.27 16.41 8.53
N LYS A 51 11.97 16.55 8.36
CA LYS A 51 11.06 17.01 9.43
C LYS A 51 10.82 15.97 10.49
N THR A 52 10.82 14.69 10.12
CA THR A 52 10.41 13.61 11.03
C THR A 52 11.58 12.80 11.57
N GLY A 53 12.73 12.83 10.91
CA GLY A 53 13.85 11.95 11.24
C GLY A 53 13.68 10.53 10.70
N LEU A 54 12.60 10.26 9.97
CA LEU A 54 12.37 8.96 9.34
C LEU A 54 13.16 8.90 8.03
N SER A 55 13.54 7.69 7.60
CA SER A 55 14.32 7.55 6.37
C SER A 55 13.44 7.70 5.14
N GLU A 56 14.03 8.20 4.04
CA GLU A 56 13.32 8.27 2.76
C GLU A 56 12.90 6.90 2.27
N GLN A 57 13.72 5.87 2.53
CA GLN A 57 13.40 4.50 2.14
C GLN A 57 12.17 3.97 2.88
N GLN A 58 12.07 4.23 4.18
CA GLN A 58 10.89 3.84 4.94
C GLN A 58 9.64 4.58 4.44
N LEU A 59 9.78 5.87 4.18
CA LEU A 59 8.66 6.67 3.66
C LEU A 59 8.19 6.15 2.31
N LEU A 60 9.12 5.78 1.43
CA LEU A 60 8.76 5.19 0.14
C LEU A 60 8.04 3.85 0.31
N ALA A 61 8.55 2.99 1.20
CA ALA A 61 7.92 1.69 1.45
C ALA A 61 6.48 1.87 1.96
N TRP A 62 6.28 2.77 2.91
CA TRP A 62 4.94 3.04 3.45
C TRP A 62 4.04 3.69 2.42
N ALA A 63 4.58 4.57 1.57
CA ALA A 63 3.82 5.18 0.48
C ALA A 63 3.34 4.12 -0.51
N ASN A 64 4.17 3.14 -0.85
CA ASN A 64 3.78 2.04 -1.73
C ASN A 64 2.65 1.21 -1.11
N ILE A 65 2.71 0.96 0.19
CA ILE A 65 1.64 0.25 0.89
C ILE A 65 0.35 1.07 0.83
N ALA A 66 0.45 2.35 1.14
CA ALA A 66 -0.70 3.27 1.10
C ALA A 66 -1.30 3.32 -0.32
N ASP A 67 -0.45 3.30 -1.34
CA ASP A 67 -0.88 3.31 -2.72
C ASP A 67 -1.70 2.06 -3.07
N CYS A 68 -1.25 0.89 -2.64
CA CYS A 68 -2.01 -0.35 -2.81
C CYS A 68 -3.33 -0.31 -2.05
N MET A 69 -3.33 0.27 -0.86
CA MET A 69 -4.53 0.30 -0.01
C MET A 69 -5.61 1.22 -0.54
N ARG A 70 -5.31 2.17 -1.42
CA ARG A 70 -6.35 3.01 -2.03
C ARG A 70 -7.18 2.26 -3.07
N ILE A 71 -6.76 1.06 -3.47
CA ILE A 71 -7.53 0.22 -4.38
C ILE A 71 -8.76 -0.31 -3.63
N LYS A 72 -9.95 -0.01 -4.13
CA LYS A 72 -11.18 -0.44 -3.49
C LYS A 72 -11.23 -1.96 -3.39
N GLY A 73 -11.49 -2.47 -2.19
CA GLY A 73 -11.55 -3.92 -1.93
C GLY A 73 -10.22 -4.53 -1.52
N MET A 74 -9.12 -3.78 -1.54
CA MET A 74 -7.80 -4.30 -1.17
C MET A 74 -7.69 -4.54 0.34
N GLY A 75 -7.78 -3.48 1.14
CA GLY A 75 -7.64 -3.56 2.59
C GLY A 75 -6.25 -3.94 3.07
N LYS A 76 -6.10 -4.00 4.40
CA LYS A 76 -4.80 -4.25 5.03
C LYS A 76 -4.29 -5.68 4.77
N ALA A 77 -5.12 -6.68 5.03
CA ALA A 77 -4.68 -8.08 4.97
C ALA A 77 -4.29 -8.50 3.55
N LYS A 78 -5.08 -8.11 2.56
CA LYS A 78 -4.77 -8.41 1.16
C LYS A 78 -3.52 -7.68 0.70
N ALA A 79 -3.32 -6.43 1.14
CA ALA A 79 -2.12 -5.67 0.80
C ALA A 79 -0.87 -6.35 1.37
N GLU A 80 -0.94 -6.82 2.62
CA GLU A 80 0.17 -7.56 3.23
C GLU A 80 0.44 -8.86 2.47
N LEU A 81 -0.61 -9.57 2.10
CA LEU A 81 -0.48 -10.83 1.36
C LEU A 81 0.13 -10.59 -0.02
N LEU A 82 -0.25 -9.52 -0.68
CA LEU A 82 0.30 -9.13 -1.98
C LEU A 82 1.81 -8.90 -1.87
N ARG A 83 2.24 -8.17 -0.84
CA ARG A 83 3.67 -7.96 -0.60
C ARG A 83 4.40 -9.26 -0.29
N ALA A 84 3.79 -10.13 0.51
CA ALA A 84 4.35 -11.44 0.82
C ALA A 84 4.51 -12.29 -0.44
N ALA A 85 3.65 -12.07 -1.45
CA ALA A 85 3.72 -12.75 -2.74
C ALA A 85 4.72 -12.08 -3.71
N GLY A 86 5.41 -11.03 -3.27
CA GLY A 86 6.47 -10.38 -4.05
C GLY A 86 6.06 -9.16 -4.85
N VAL A 87 4.85 -8.65 -4.65
CA VAL A 87 4.37 -7.45 -5.36
C VAL A 87 4.38 -6.26 -4.40
N VAL A 88 5.21 -5.28 -4.68
CA VAL A 88 5.43 -4.13 -3.79
C VAL A 88 4.73 -2.86 -4.28
N THR A 89 4.59 -2.69 -5.60
CA THR A 89 4.05 -1.46 -6.17
C THR A 89 2.77 -1.71 -6.95
N VAL A 90 1.94 -0.68 -7.06
CA VAL A 90 0.74 -0.73 -7.92
C VAL A 90 1.14 -0.95 -9.38
N ARG A 91 2.26 -0.36 -9.80
CA ARG A 91 2.77 -0.53 -11.17
C ARG A 91 3.04 -2.00 -11.49
N GLU A 92 3.65 -2.74 -10.57
CA GLU A 92 3.87 -4.17 -10.73
C GLU A 92 2.55 -4.94 -10.72
N PHE A 93 1.67 -4.56 -9.80
CA PHE A 93 0.40 -5.26 -9.61
C PHE A 93 -0.44 -5.29 -10.90
N VAL A 94 -0.55 -4.15 -11.58
CA VAL A 94 -1.39 -4.05 -12.79
C VAL A 94 -0.85 -4.85 -13.96
N GLN A 95 0.42 -5.28 -13.90
CA GLN A 95 1.05 -6.08 -14.96
C GLN A 95 1.04 -7.58 -14.69
N ARG A 96 0.55 -7.99 -13.50
CA ARG A 96 0.58 -9.40 -13.14
C ARG A 96 -0.56 -10.19 -13.78
N ASN A 97 -0.25 -11.45 -14.07
CA ASN A 97 -1.27 -12.41 -14.48
C ASN A 97 -2.11 -12.79 -13.25
N PRO A 98 -3.43 -12.62 -13.28
CA PRO A 98 -4.27 -12.86 -12.09
C PRO A 98 -4.17 -14.27 -11.54
N GLN A 99 -4.12 -15.29 -12.41
CA GLN A 99 -4.07 -16.68 -11.98
C GLN A 99 -2.75 -17.01 -11.31
N ARG A 100 -1.64 -16.55 -11.89
CA ARG A 100 -0.32 -16.76 -11.32
C ARG A 100 -0.16 -16.00 -10.01
N LEU A 101 -0.70 -14.79 -9.96
CA LEU A 101 -0.64 -13.99 -8.75
C LEU A 101 -1.47 -14.62 -7.63
N ALA A 102 -2.68 -15.10 -7.94
CA ALA A 102 -3.51 -15.78 -6.95
C ALA A 102 -2.79 -17.02 -6.41
N GLN A 103 -2.08 -17.76 -7.25
CA GLN A 103 -1.28 -18.92 -6.81
C GLN A 103 -0.13 -18.49 -5.90
N ALA A 104 0.57 -17.42 -6.25
CA ALA A 104 1.66 -16.89 -5.41
C ALA A 104 1.12 -16.41 -4.05
N MET A 105 -0.05 -15.80 -4.05
CA MET A 105 -0.71 -15.36 -2.81
C MET A 105 -1.10 -16.55 -1.94
N LYS A 106 -1.60 -17.63 -2.56
CA LYS A 106 -1.90 -18.86 -1.84
C LYS A 106 -0.65 -19.43 -1.17
N GLU A 107 0.45 -19.53 -1.91
CA GLU A 107 1.70 -20.05 -1.38
C GLU A 107 2.23 -19.19 -0.23
N ALA A 108 2.14 -17.87 -0.37
CA ALA A 108 2.55 -16.95 0.69
C ALA A 108 1.65 -17.10 1.92
N ASN A 109 0.35 -17.29 1.71
CA ASN A 109 -0.59 -17.44 2.82
C ASN A 109 -0.42 -18.78 3.55
N ASP A 110 -0.01 -19.82 2.85
CA ASP A 110 0.30 -21.11 3.48
C ASP A 110 1.40 -20.96 4.52
N LYS A 111 2.33 -20.03 4.27
CA LYS A 111 3.44 -19.78 5.19
C LYS A 111 3.10 -18.74 6.27
N ARG A 112 2.40 -17.67 5.92
CA ARG A 112 2.20 -16.52 6.80
C ARG A 112 0.81 -16.40 7.38
N LYS A 113 -0.17 -17.07 6.81
CA LYS A 113 -1.55 -17.10 7.31
C LYS A 113 -2.16 -15.72 7.56
N LEU A 114 -1.99 -14.84 6.58
CA LEU A 114 -2.42 -13.45 6.66
C LEU A 114 -3.92 -13.26 6.43
N VAL A 115 -4.55 -14.16 5.66
CA VAL A 115 -5.98 -14.11 5.39
C VAL A 115 -6.61 -15.48 5.66
N GLN A 116 -7.88 -15.49 6.04
CA GLN A 116 -8.63 -16.72 6.24
C GLN A 116 -9.24 -17.23 4.94
N VAL A 117 -9.69 -16.29 4.10
CA VAL A 117 -10.28 -16.62 2.81
C VAL A 117 -9.39 -16.02 1.72
N LEU A 118 -8.84 -16.90 0.87
CA LEU A 118 -7.98 -16.47 -0.21
C LEU A 118 -8.79 -15.80 -1.32
N PRO A 119 -8.29 -14.71 -1.92
CA PRO A 119 -8.93 -14.16 -3.12
C PRO A 119 -8.88 -15.17 -4.25
N SER A 120 -9.96 -15.29 -4.98
CA SER A 120 -10.02 -16.14 -6.18
C SER A 120 -9.29 -15.46 -7.33
N ASP A 121 -9.03 -16.21 -8.40
CA ASP A 121 -8.47 -15.65 -9.64
C ASP A 121 -9.33 -14.48 -10.13
N LYS A 122 -10.64 -14.64 -10.10
CA LYS A 122 -11.59 -13.60 -10.51
C LYS A 122 -11.47 -12.37 -9.62
N SER A 123 -11.38 -12.57 -8.32
CA SER A 123 -11.26 -11.48 -7.35
C SER A 123 -9.97 -10.71 -7.56
N VAL A 124 -8.86 -11.41 -7.79
CA VAL A 124 -7.56 -10.77 -8.09
C VAL A 124 -7.66 -9.99 -9.39
N ALA A 125 -8.29 -10.55 -10.43
CA ALA A 125 -8.47 -9.86 -11.71
C ALA A 125 -9.28 -8.58 -11.54
N GLU A 126 -10.32 -8.60 -10.72
CA GLU A 126 -11.13 -7.41 -10.43
C GLU A 126 -10.31 -6.32 -9.73
N LEU A 127 -9.48 -6.70 -8.76
CA LEU A 127 -8.60 -5.75 -8.07
C LEU A 127 -7.61 -5.12 -9.04
N ILE A 128 -7.04 -5.91 -9.95
CA ILE A 128 -6.13 -5.40 -10.98
C ILE A 128 -6.86 -4.39 -11.88
N GLN A 129 -8.09 -4.68 -12.29
CA GLN A 129 -8.86 -3.76 -13.12
C GLN A 129 -9.15 -2.44 -12.40
N ARG A 130 -9.47 -2.52 -11.12
CA ARG A 130 -9.68 -1.31 -10.31
C ARG A 130 -8.39 -0.50 -10.19
N ALA A 131 -7.26 -1.18 -10.00
CA ALA A 131 -5.96 -0.53 -9.93
C ALA A 131 -5.59 0.17 -11.23
N ARG A 132 -5.89 -0.44 -12.38
CA ARG A 132 -5.61 0.15 -13.69
C ARG A 132 -6.35 1.46 -13.94
N LYS A 133 -7.49 1.65 -13.29
CA LYS A 133 -8.28 2.87 -13.45
C LYS A 133 -7.76 4.02 -12.60
N LEU A 134 -6.86 3.75 -11.64
CA LEU A 134 -6.30 4.78 -10.80
C LEU A 134 -5.11 5.43 -11.49
N PRO A 135 -4.97 6.76 -11.38
CA PRO A 135 -3.79 7.42 -11.91
C PRO A 135 -2.55 7.00 -11.11
N LEU A 136 -1.41 6.91 -11.77
CA LEU A 136 -0.15 6.67 -11.10
C LEU A 136 0.13 7.85 -10.17
N LYS A 137 0.53 7.56 -8.93
CA LYS A 137 0.71 8.58 -7.92
C LYS A 137 2.18 8.74 -7.51
N ILE A 138 2.90 7.64 -7.38
CA ILE A 138 4.25 7.66 -6.84
C ILE A 138 5.27 7.81 -7.95
N SER A 139 6.18 8.77 -7.80
CA SER A 139 7.37 8.88 -8.65
C SER A 139 8.60 8.50 -7.83
N TYR A 140 9.54 7.86 -8.52
CA TYR A 140 10.74 7.32 -7.93
C TYR A 140 11.98 8.13 -8.31
#